data_9854646e270a541aeb167cd587955909
#
_entry.id   9854646e270a541aeb167cd587955909
#
_cell.length_a   1.000
_cell.length_b   1.000
_cell.length_c   1.000
_cell.angle_alpha   90.00
_cell.angle_beta   90.00
_cell.angle_gamma   90.00
#
_symmetry.space_group_name_H-M   'P 1'
#
loop_
_entity.id
_entity.type
_entity.pdbx_description
1 polymer ?
#
loop_
_entity_poly.entity_id
_entity_poly.type
_entity_poly.pdbx_seq_one_letter_code
_entity_poly.pdbx_strand_id
1 'polypeptide(L)'
;MVKLLPALLSVLLLIPAGPANAAAPDLEITSERISAAVTKGGNQRGPALAVLQDGTLLLGGGRTGGQIFTYETGSKKLTRVASILPNNRRIVDSRFAINDIAVLSQTRQSAKLLVSYPRLGTSGNCVEIVIDQVNLNLTTKRATRASTWFVTKPCVPISAVQHTSGRFAVIDEDTAYVTIGDLGYRQIGNRDKRGDLGSIFKVSAEGAVKVSQGHRNAQGIVLYDNQHLLAAEHGPRGGDELNRIRQGGDYGWPFVTYGQPYGLGDYVRPTRTGTHAGFIEPLVQWTPSIAPTELVQLPKDGWGQWSNQLMLGTLAEESLVLIKLDRSFAVTEQEKVGVGERIRDLEVLPSGQIVATTDSGKLLFVSLRK
;
A
#
# COMPACT_ATOMS: atom_id res chain seq x y z
N MET A 1 -20.71 -33.65 -69.68
CA MET A 1 -20.97 -33.15 -68.28
C MET A 1 -19.64 -33.03 -67.60
N VAL A 2 -19.10 -31.83 -67.52
CA VAL A 2 -17.82 -31.52 -66.87
C VAL A 2 -18.16 -30.97 -65.49
N LYS A 3 -17.75 -31.64 -64.42
CA LYS A 3 -17.92 -31.16 -63.05
C LYS A 3 -16.73 -30.24 -62.69
N LEU A 4 -17.02 -28.98 -62.50
CA LEU A 4 -16.11 -28.00 -61.90
C LEU A 4 -16.04 -28.24 -60.37
N LEU A 5 -14.87 -28.48 -59.80
CA LEU A 5 -14.59 -28.38 -58.37
C LEU A 5 -14.31 -26.93 -57.99
N PRO A 6 -14.83 -26.44 -56.86
CA PRO A 6 -14.43 -25.13 -56.36
C PRO A 6 -13.06 -25.16 -55.68
N ALA A 7 -12.19 -24.26 -56.07
CA ALA A 7 -10.91 -24.02 -55.39
C ALA A 7 -11.16 -23.36 -54.05
N LEU A 8 -10.75 -23.99 -52.97
CA LEU A 8 -10.68 -23.40 -51.63
C LEU A 8 -9.47 -22.41 -51.56
N LEU A 9 -9.78 -21.13 -51.48
CA LEU A 9 -8.79 -20.10 -51.23
C LEU A 9 -8.53 -20.05 -49.70
N SER A 10 -7.38 -20.58 -49.26
CA SER A 10 -6.94 -20.50 -47.88
C SER A 10 -6.42 -19.06 -47.59
N VAL A 11 -7.19 -18.29 -46.91
CA VAL A 11 -6.76 -17.00 -46.38
C VAL A 11 -5.88 -17.27 -45.15
N LEU A 12 -4.57 -17.07 -45.32
CA LEU A 12 -3.63 -17.09 -44.22
C LEU A 12 -3.80 -15.78 -43.42
N LEU A 13 -4.51 -15.83 -42.28
CA LEU A 13 -4.57 -14.75 -41.33
C LEU A 13 -3.18 -14.65 -40.69
N LEU A 14 -2.40 -13.62 -41.08
CA LEU A 14 -1.23 -13.18 -40.35
C LEU A 14 -1.70 -12.60 -39.01
N ILE A 15 -1.59 -13.38 -37.95
CA ILE A 15 -1.71 -12.88 -36.57
C ILE A 15 -0.49 -11.98 -36.35
N PRO A 16 -0.67 -10.68 -36.07
CA PRO A 16 0.48 -9.84 -35.71
C PRO A 16 1.16 -10.44 -34.49
N ALA A 17 2.47 -10.66 -34.57
CA ALA A 17 3.28 -11.02 -33.42
C ALA A 17 3.06 -9.96 -32.35
N GLY A 18 2.56 -10.35 -31.19
CA GLY A 18 2.49 -9.49 -30.03
C GLY A 18 3.86 -8.91 -29.72
N PRO A 19 3.95 -7.75 -29.04
CA PRO A 19 5.23 -7.16 -28.69
C PRO A 19 6.10 -8.21 -28.00
N ALA A 20 7.35 -8.32 -28.44
CA ALA A 20 8.33 -9.21 -27.82
C ALA A 20 8.37 -8.88 -26.31
N ASN A 21 8.13 -9.89 -25.48
CA ASN A 21 8.31 -9.75 -24.03
C ASN A 21 9.70 -9.18 -23.79
N ALA A 22 9.77 -7.93 -23.28
CA ALA A 22 11.02 -7.40 -22.78
C ALA A 22 11.46 -8.35 -21.65
N ALA A 23 12.75 -8.68 -21.60
CA ALA A 23 13.27 -9.50 -20.53
C ALA A 23 13.00 -8.81 -19.18
N ALA A 24 12.54 -9.58 -18.19
CA ALA A 24 12.35 -9.08 -16.83
C ALA A 24 13.63 -8.35 -16.36
N PRO A 25 13.49 -7.21 -15.65
CA PRO A 25 14.66 -6.45 -15.22
C PRO A 25 15.55 -7.30 -14.31
N ASP A 26 16.85 -7.30 -14.60
CA ASP A 26 17.83 -7.98 -13.73
C ASP A 26 18.08 -7.09 -12.51
N LEU A 27 17.52 -7.51 -11.37
CA LEU A 27 17.62 -6.79 -10.10
C LEU A 27 18.76 -7.34 -9.25
N GLU A 28 19.58 -6.46 -8.73
CA GLU A 28 20.51 -6.76 -7.65
C GLU A 28 19.80 -6.54 -6.31
N ILE A 29 19.72 -7.60 -5.48
CA ILE A 29 19.00 -7.57 -4.20
C ILE A 29 19.95 -8.04 -3.09
N THR A 30 20.16 -7.17 -2.10
CA THR A 30 20.85 -7.52 -0.85
C THR A 30 19.88 -7.47 0.32
N SER A 31 20.19 -8.16 1.42
CA SER A 31 19.25 -8.21 2.56
C SER A 31 19.93 -8.09 3.91
N GLU A 32 19.20 -7.48 4.89
CA GLU A 32 19.60 -7.34 6.28
C GLU A 32 18.46 -7.73 7.22
N ARG A 33 18.75 -8.22 8.42
CA ARG A 33 17.71 -8.64 9.38
C ARG A 33 17.34 -7.53 10.35
N ILE A 34 16.03 -7.34 10.55
CA ILE A 34 15.41 -6.36 11.45
C ILE A 34 14.34 -7.01 12.36
N SER A 35 14.57 -8.22 12.82
CA SER A 35 13.56 -9.05 13.52
C SER A 35 12.92 -8.37 14.74
N ALA A 36 13.60 -7.42 15.39
CA ALA A 36 13.05 -6.68 16.53
C ALA A 36 11.97 -5.65 16.12
N ALA A 37 11.93 -5.23 14.86
CA ALA A 37 10.92 -4.33 14.34
C ALA A 37 9.64 -5.05 13.85
N VAL A 38 9.66 -6.39 13.76
CA VAL A 38 8.51 -7.21 13.34
C VAL A 38 7.45 -7.28 14.43
N THR A 39 6.19 -7.12 14.06
CA THR A 39 5.06 -7.31 14.96
C THR A 39 4.66 -8.78 14.99
N LYS A 40 4.51 -9.32 16.20
CA LYS A 40 4.13 -10.71 16.46
C LYS A 40 2.74 -10.76 17.13
N GLY A 41 1.97 -11.77 16.79
CA GLY A 41 0.63 -11.99 17.35
C GLY A 41 -0.27 -12.63 16.30
N GLY A 42 -0.43 -13.95 16.35
CA GLY A 42 -1.04 -14.75 15.30
C GLY A 42 -0.05 -14.93 14.13
N ASN A 43 -0.16 -14.09 13.11
CA ASN A 43 0.81 -14.03 12.01
C ASN A 43 1.90 -12.98 12.29
N GLN A 44 3.02 -13.10 11.60
CA GLN A 44 4.05 -12.06 11.58
C GLN A 44 3.65 -10.95 10.60
N ARG A 45 3.95 -9.69 10.97
CA ARG A 45 3.80 -8.53 10.08
C ARG A 45 5.08 -7.73 10.08
N GLY A 46 5.64 -7.51 8.90
CA GLY A 46 6.78 -6.63 8.68
C GLY A 46 6.47 -5.19 9.09
N PRO A 47 7.49 -4.40 9.46
CA PRO A 47 7.28 -3.02 9.87
C PRO A 47 6.86 -2.13 8.70
N ALA A 48 6.10 -1.08 9.02
CA ALA A 48 5.97 0.11 8.18
C ALA A 48 7.33 0.79 8.01
N LEU A 49 7.53 1.48 6.89
CA LEU A 49 8.81 2.03 6.48
C LEU A 49 8.68 3.50 6.11
N ALA A 50 9.65 4.31 6.47
CA ALA A 50 9.90 5.64 5.92
C ALA A 50 11.40 5.91 5.88
N VAL A 51 11.83 6.86 5.07
CA VAL A 51 13.24 7.19 4.86
C VAL A 51 13.51 8.65 5.22
N LEU A 52 14.52 8.90 6.03
CA LEU A 52 15.04 10.23 6.33
C LEU A 52 16.04 10.68 5.25
N GLN A 53 16.26 12.00 5.15
CA GLN A 53 17.13 12.60 4.12
C GLN A 53 18.59 12.08 4.14
N ASP A 54 19.07 11.58 5.29
CA ASP A 54 20.39 10.98 5.44
C ASP A 54 20.44 9.49 5.12
N GLY A 55 19.32 8.90 4.71
CA GLY A 55 19.17 7.47 4.43
C GLY A 55 18.89 6.62 5.66
N THR A 56 18.74 7.21 6.85
CA THR A 56 18.25 6.51 8.05
C THR A 56 16.82 6.06 7.82
N LEU A 57 16.53 4.79 8.12
CA LEU A 57 15.17 4.24 7.99
C LEU A 57 14.39 4.43 9.29
N LEU A 58 13.10 4.73 9.16
CA LEU A 58 12.12 4.68 10.23
C LEU A 58 11.29 3.39 10.05
N LEU A 59 11.20 2.59 11.11
CA LEU A 59 10.48 1.32 11.09
C LEU A 59 9.38 1.33 12.14
N GLY A 60 8.13 1.12 11.70
CA GLY A 60 6.93 1.12 12.55
C GLY A 60 6.41 -0.29 12.81
N GLY A 61 6.42 -0.75 14.07
CA GLY A 61 5.95 -2.10 14.40
C GLY A 61 6.48 -2.57 15.75
N GLY A 62 7.44 -3.51 15.72
CA GLY A 62 8.01 -4.13 16.91
C GLY A 62 7.02 -5.04 17.62
N ARG A 63 7.46 -5.69 18.69
CA ARG A 63 6.67 -6.72 19.42
C ARG A 63 5.26 -6.25 19.78
N THR A 64 5.06 -4.97 20.01
CA THR A 64 3.78 -4.41 20.44
C THR A 64 2.96 -3.82 19.30
N GLY A 65 3.49 -3.77 18.09
CA GLY A 65 2.85 -3.13 16.93
C GLY A 65 2.90 -1.61 16.93
N GLY A 66 3.15 -0.96 18.06
CA GLY A 66 3.13 0.50 18.21
C GLY A 66 4.48 1.14 18.52
N GLN A 67 5.58 0.45 18.19
CA GLN A 67 6.93 0.94 18.41
C GLN A 67 7.49 1.57 17.13
N ILE A 68 8.26 2.64 17.27
CA ILE A 68 9.03 3.26 16.19
C ILE A 68 10.52 3.06 16.48
N PHE A 69 11.24 2.68 15.44
CA PHE A 69 12.69 2.50 15.46
C PHE A 69 13.35 3.36 14.39
N THR A 70 14.58 3.77 14.63
CA THR A 70 15.50 4.20 13.57
C THR A 70 16.44 3.05 13.24
N TYR A 71 16.77 2.90 11.96
CA TYR A 71 17.78 1.95 11.49
C TYR A 71 18.81 2.71 10.65
N GLU A 72 20.05 2.68 11.10
CA GLU A 72 21.18 3.31 10.43
C GLU A 72 21.84 2.25 9.53
N THR A 73 21.67 2.38 8.21
CA THR A 73 22.14 1.38 7.24
C THR A 73 23.65 1.14 7.28
N GLY A 74 24.45 2.20 7.47
CA GLY A 74 25.91 2.10 7.53
C GLY A 74 26.44 1.34 8.76
N SER A 75 25.87 1.58 9.94
CA SER A 75 26.25 0.93 11.20
C SER A 75 25.43 -0.33 11.52
N LYS A 76 24.36 -0.58 10.76
CA LYS A 76 23.34 -1.63 10.99
C LYS A 76 22.70 -1.55 12.36
N LYS A 77 22.62 -0.35 12.91
CA LYS A 77 22.13 -0.10 14.28
C LYS A 77 20.65 0.18 14.28
N LEU A 78 19.88 -0.69 14.96
CA LEU A 78 18.46 -0.51 15.23
C LEU A 78 18.25 0.12 16.61
N THR A 79 17.60 1.27 16.70
CA THR A 79 17.34 1.97 17.96
C THR A 79 15.84 2.27 18.10
N ARG A 80 15.22 1.84 19.20
CA ARG A 80 13.84 2.20 19.50
C ARG A 80 13.74 3.66 19.95
N VAL A 81 12.92 4.47 19.28
CA VAL A 81 12.77 5.90 19.53
C VAL A 81 11.43 6.27 20.17
N ALA A 82 10.40 5.41 20.01
CA ALA A 82 9.07 5.65 20.62
C ALA A 82 8.28 4.36 20.84
N SER A 83 7.24 4.48 21.67
CA SER A 83 6.08 3.59 21.71
C SER A 83 4.85 4.50 21.74
N ILE A 84 4.11 4.56 20.62
CA ILE A 84 3.02 5.53 20.43
C ILE A 84 1.64 4.95 20.76
N LEU A 85 1.47 3.63 20.65
CA LEU A 85 0.20 2.97 20.93
C LEU A 85 0.07 2.68 22.43
N PRO A 86 -0.91 3.29 23.13
CA PRO A 86 -1.12 3.05 24.56
C PRO A 86 -1.47 1.59 24.84
N ASN A 87 -0.89 1.02 25.90
CA ASN A 87 -1.10 -0.40 26.23
C ASN A 87 -2.57 -0.81 26.44
N ASN A 88 -3.37 0.08 27.05
CA ASN A 88 -4.79 -0.12 27.29
C ASN A 88 -5.68 0.08 26.05
N ARG A 89 -5.11 0.55 24.94
CA ARG A 89 -5.79 0.76 23.66
C ARG A 89 -5.31 -0.22 22.59
N ARG A 90 -4.59 -1.27 22.97
CA ARG A 90 -3.95 -2.25 22.08
C ARG A 90 -4.55 -3.64 22.25
N ILE A 91 -4.63 -4.37 21.14
CA ILE A 91 -4.84 -5.81 21.10
C ILE A 91 -3.54 -6.49 20.69
N VAL A 92 -3.22 -7.62 21.28
CA VAL A 92 -2.03 -8.41 20.93
C VAL A 92 -2.34 -9.23 19.68
N ASP A 93 -2.29 -8.56 18.54
CA ASP A 93 -2.53 -9.14 17.22
C ASP A 93 -1.73 -8.33 16.20
N SER A 94 -1.11 -8.98 15.22
CA SER A 94 -0.32 -8.31 14.18
C SER A 94 -1.12 -7.32 13.33
N ARG A 95 -2.44 -7.45 13.29
CA ARG A 95 -3.35 -6.51 12.63
C ARG A 95 -3.39 -5.14 13.30
N PHE A 96 -3.04 -5.04 14.59
CA PHE A 96 -2.98 -3.82 15.39
C PHE A 96 -1.58 -3.20 15.45
N ALA A 97 -0.86 -3.25 14.34
CA ALA A 97 0.43 -2.60 14.19
C ALA A 97 0.30 -1.22 13.53
N ILE A 98 1.34 -0.40 13.62
CA ILE A 98 1.50 0.78 12.76
C ILE A 98 1.29 0.34 11.32
N ASN A 99 0.39 1.02 10.62
CA ASN A 99 0.10 0.75 9.23
C ASN A 99 1.14 1.41 8.34
N ASP A 100 1.49 2.67 8.67
CA ASP A 100 2.42 3.48 7.90
C ASP A 100 3.04 4.62 8.71
N ILE A 101 4.20 5.11 8.23
CA ILE A 101 4.90 6.30 8.71
C ILE A 101 5.25 7.15 7.49
N ALA A 102 4.93 8.45 7.53
CA ALA A 102 5.35 9.40 6.50
C ALA A 102 6.18 10.53 7.11
N VAL A 103 7.23 10.96 6.42
CA VAL A 103 8.03 12.13 6.78
C VAL A 103 7.46 13.35 6.07
N LEU A 104 6.82 14.26 6.82
CA LEU A 104 6.28 15.49 6.26
C LEU A 104 7.36 16.54 6.02
N SER A 105 8.22 16.73 7.03
CA SER A 105 9.36 17.64 6.92
C SER A 105 10.49 17.22 7.83
N GLN A 106 11.70 17.64 7.49
CA GLN A 106 12.90 17.33 8.24
C GLN A 106 13.86 18.51 8.29
N THR A 107 14.45 18.72 9.46
CA THR A 107 15.61 19.58 9.68
C THR A 107 16.81 18.74 10.10
N ARG A 108 17.97 19.37 10.34
CA ARG A 108 19.13 18.65 10.91
C ARG A 108 18.88 18.06 12.28
N GLN A 109 17.93 18.59 13.07
CA GLN A 109 17.70 18.22 14.46
C GLN A 109 16.39 17.49 14.70
N SER A 110 15.43 17.57 13.79
CA SER A 110 14.09 17.03 13.99
C SER A 110 13.43 16.61 12.68
N ALA A 111 12.46 15.68 12.77
CA ALA A 111 11.54 15.36 11.71
C ALA A 111 10.10 15.42 12.22
N LYS A 112 9.20 15.92 11.37
CA LYS A 112 7.75 15.93 11.56
C LYS A 112 7.20 14.72 10.77
N LEU A 113 6.56 13.81 11.49
CA LEU A 113 6.06 12.55 10.94
C LEU A 113 4.55 12.50 11.04
N LEU A 114 3.89 11.79 10.11
CA LEU A 114 2.57 11.22 10.32
C LEU A 114 2.70 9.73 10.58
N VAL A 115 1.87 9.22 11.47
CA VAL A 115 1.81 7.80 11.79
C VAL A 115 0.35 7.36 11.84
N SER A 116 0.01 6.33 11.05
CA SER A 116 -1.30 5.71 11.05
C SER A 116 -1.28 4.36 11.77
N TYR A 117 -2.31 4.09 12.56
CA TYR A 117 -2.43 2.82 13.26
C TYR A 117 -3.85 2.54 13.73
N PRO A 118 -4.27 1.27 13.85
CA PRO A 118 -5.52 0.90 14.49
C PRO A 118 -5.36 0.91 16.02
N ARG A 119 -6.38 1.38 16.72
CA ARG A 119 -6.46 1.28 18.19
C ARG A 119 -7.87 0.95 18.65
N LEU A 120 -8.01 0.45 19.89
CA LEU A 120 -9.30 0.31 20.52
C LEU A 120 -9.96 1.66 20.74
N GLY A 121 -11.23 1.77 20.46
CA GLY A 121 -12.07 2.89 20.87
C GLY A 121 -12.15 3.02 22.39
N THR A 122 -12.70 4.13 22.89
CA THR A 122 -12.79 4.39 24.34
C THR A 122 -13.62 3.35 25.09
N SER A 123 -14.61 2.72 24.43
CA SER A 123 -15.42 1.63 24.98
C SER A 123 -14.66 0.30 25.12
N GLY A 124 -13.48 0.18 24.50
CA GLY A 124 -12.66 -1.05 24.52
C GLY A 124 -13.17 -2.21 23.65
N ASN A 125 -14.30 -2.09 22.97
CA ASN A 125 -14.95 -3.17 22.20
C ASN A 125 -15.03 -2.90 20.69
N CYS A 126 -14.45 -1.82 20.22
CA CYS A 126 -14.40 -1.47 18.80
C CYS A 126 -13.02 -0.90 18.42
N VAL A 127 -12.76 -0.81 17.13
CA VAL A 127 -11.49 -0.33 16.56
C VAL A 127 -11.73 0.88 15.66
N GLU A 128 -10.84 1.84 15.77
CA GLU A 128 -10.74 3.04 14.95
C GLU A 128 -9.32 3.16 14.37
N ILE A 129 -9.18 3.77 13.21
CA ILE A 129 -7.88 4.14 12.65
C ILE A 129 -7.56 5.57 13.10
N VAL A 130 -6.33 5.77 13.51
CA VAL A 130 -5.83 7.04 14.00
C VAL A 130 -4.68 7.51 13.12
N ILE A 131 -4.68 8.81 12.84
CA ILE A 131 -3.58 9.51 12.20
C ILE A 131 -3.05 10.52 13.21
N ASP A 132 -1.85 10.26 13.74
CA ASP A 132 -1.15 11.14 14.67
C ASP A 132 0.04 11.82 14.02
N GLN A 133 0.24 13.09 14.34
CA GLN A 133 1.52 13.75 14.13
C GLN A 133 2.47 13.37 15.26
N VAL A 134 3.70 13.02 14.88
CA VAL A 134 4.78 12.64 15.79
C VAL A 134 6.01 13.49 15.48
N ASN A 135 6.61 14.09 16.49
CA ASN A 135 7.85 14.84 16.36
C ASN A 135 9.02 13.94 16.80
N LEU A 136 9.97 13.70 15.90
CA LEU A 136 11.19 12.95 16.16
C LEU A 136 12.36 13.91 16.34
N ASN A 137 12.98 13.90 17.53
CA ASN A 137 14.25 14.56 17.75
C ASN A 137 15.39 13.66 17.28
N LEU A 138 16.13 14.07 16.24
CA LEU A 138 17.17 13.29 15.60
C LEU A 138 18.47 13.22 16.44
N THR A 139 18.71 14.21 17.31
CA THR A 139 19.86 14.25 18.21
C THR A 139 19.69 13.28 19.38
N THR A 140 18.55 13.34 20.07
CA THR A 140 18.29 12.51 21.26
C THR A 140 17.72 11.14 20.90
N LYS A 141 17.34 10.92 19.62
CA LYS A 141 16.69 9.69 19.13
C LYS A 141 15.42 9.38 19.93
N ARG A 142 14.59 10.41 20.17
CA ARG A 142 13.31 10.28 20.86
C ARG A 142 12.18 10.88 20.02
N ALA A 143 11.08 10.15 19.95
CA ALA A 143 9.87 10.63 19.27
C ALA A 143 8.72 10.76 20.28
N THR A 144 7.91 11.81 20.09
CA THR A 144 6.75 12.13 20.93
C THR A 144 5.56 12.46 20.04
N ARG A 145 4.37 11.98 20.42
CA ARG A 145 3.12 12.37 19.78
C ARG A 145 2.86 13.85 20.03
N ALA A 146 2.62 14.61 18.99
CA ALA A 146 2.33 16.05 19.06
C ALA A 146 0.81 16.30 19.08
N SER A 147 0.07 15.75 18.10
CA SER A 147 -1.38 15.94 17.97
C SER A 147 -2.01 14.75 17.25
N THR A 148 -3.33 14.64 17.32
CA THR A 148 -4.13 13.72 16.49
C THR A 148 -4.79 14.54 15.39
N TRP A 149 -4.53 14.20 14.14
CA TRP A 149 -5.10 14.87 12.98
C TRP A 149 -6.44 14.28 12.56
N PHE A 150 -6.57 12.94 12.67
CA PHE A 150 -7.79 12.29 12.26
C PHE A 150 -8.04 11.01 13.05
N VAL A 151 -9.32 10.71 13.33
CA VAL A 151 -9.79 9.46 13.89
C VAL A 151 -11.03 9.05 13.11
N THR A 152 -11.02 7.85 12.55
CA THR A 152 -12.11 7.37 11.69
C THR A 152 -13.39 7.06 12.46
N LYS A 153 -14.51 7.25 11.77
CA LYS A 153 -15.85 6.87 12.21
C LYS A 153 -16.53 6.03 11.14
N PRO A 154 -17.37 5.05 11.53
CA PRO A 154 -17.66 4.60 12.88
C PRO A 154 -16.50 3.84 13.51
N CYS A 155 -16.52 3.69 14.86
CA CYS A 155 -15.70 2.70 15.53
C CYS A 155 -16.27 1.30 15.24
N VAL A 156 -15.49 0.39 14.68
CA VAL A 156 -15.91 -0.89 14.11
C VAL A 156 -15.75 -2.01 15.14
N PRO A 157 -16.73 -2.93 15.33
CA PRO A 157 -16.58 -4.06 16.23
C PRO A 157 -15.28 -4.85 16.02
N ILE A 158 -14.58 -5.23 17.07
CA ILE A 158 -13.28 -5.91 17.03
C ILE A 158 -13.30 -7.18 16.17
N SER A 159 -14.40 -7.92 16.19
CA SER A 159 -14.56 -9.15 15.42
C SER A 159 -14.47 -8.97 13.90
N ALA A 160 -14.67 -7.74 13.42
CA ALA A 160 -14.65 -7.40 11.98
C ALA A 160 -13.29 -6.90 11.51
N VAL A 161 -12.32 -6.64 12.39
CA VAL A 161 -11.13 -5.86 12.06
C VAL A 161 -10.14 -6.62 11.18
N GLN A 162 -10.07 -6.19 9.96
CA GLN A 162 -9.08 -6.50 8.94
C GLN A 162 -9.07 -5.31 7.96
N HIS A 163 -8.23 -5.29 6.95
CA HIS A 163 -8.23 -4.25 5.91
C HIS A 163 -8.09 -2.83 6.48
N THR A 164 -7.08 -2.60 7.30
CA THR A 164 -6.89 -1.30 7.95
C THR A 164 -6.40 -0.22 6.99
N SER A 165 -5.73 -0.58 5.88
CA SER A 165 -5.06 0.37 4.98
C SER A 165 -4.14 1.32 5.77
N GLY A 166 -4.35 2.62 5.73
CA GLY A 166 -3.61 3.60 6.52
C GLY A 166 -2.33 4.09 5.84
N ARG A 167 -2.19 3.93 4.51
CA ARG A 167 -1.00 4.33 3.75
C ARG A 167 -1.03 5.80 3.40
N PHE A 168 0.14 6.45 3.38
CA PHE A 168 0.30 7.87 3.12
C PHE A 168 0.95 8.17 1.77
N ALA A 169 0.47 9.23 1.09
CA ALA A 169 1.23 9.94 0.07
C ALA A 169 1.35 11.41 0.48
N VAL A 170 2.57 11.86 0.75
CA VAL A 170 2.85 13.22 1.21
C VAL A 170 2.65 14.20 0.06
N ILE A 171 1.95 15.31 0.33
CA ILE A 171 1.75 16.42 -0.61
C ILE A 171 2.76 17.52 -0.33
N ASP A 172 2.85 17.93 0.93
CA ASP A 172 3.74 18.99 1.41
C ASP A 172 4.01 18.80 2.93
N GLU A 173 4.67 19.78 3.55
CA GLU A 173 5.04 19.73 4.98
C GLU A 173 3.85 19.75 5.96
N ASP A 174 2.63 20.02 5.48
CA ASP A 174 1.42 20.17 6.30
C ASP A 174 0.26 19.29 5.85
N THR A 175 0.39 18.59 4.71
CA THR A 175 -0.70 17.80 4.16
C THR A 175 -0.24 16.48 3.56
N ALA A 176 -1.09 15.45 3.67
CA ALA A 176 -0.90 14.16 3.02
C ALA A 176 -2.24 13.55 2.60
N TYR A 177 -2.21 12.65 1.63
CA TYR A 177 -3.29 11.71 1.41
C TYR A 177 -3.14 10.52 2.35
N VAL A 178 -4.28 9.92 2.76
CA VAL A 178 -4.28 8.68 3.55
C VAL A 178 -5.40 7.75 3.09
N THR A 179 -5.09 6.47 2.97
CA THR A 179 -6.06 5.44 2.66
C THR A 179 -6.72 4.91 3.94
N ILE A 180 -8.04 4.71 3.93
CA ILE A 180 -8.79 4.07 5.01
C ILE A 180 -9.53 2.87 4.43
N GLY A 181 -9.26 1.67 4.94
CA GLY A 181 -9.89 0.44 4.49
C GLY A 181 -11.33 0.28 4.99
N ASP A 182 -11.99 -0.77 4.52
CA ASP A 182 -13.37 -1.09 4.92
C ASP A 182 -13.46 -1.71 6.32
N LEU A 183 -12.32 -2.04 6.95
CA LEU A 183 -12.17 -2.75 8.23
C LEU A 183 -12.95 -4.07 8.31
N GLY A 184 -13.46 -4.61 7.20
CA GLY A 184 -14.39 -5.74 7.18
C GLY A 184 -15.76 -5.39 7.76
N TYR A 185 -16.14 -4.12 7.82
CA TYR A 185 -17.38 -3.65 8.40
C TYR A 185 -18.59 -4.12 7.60
N ARG A 186 -19.47 -4.93 8.22
CA ARG A 186 -20.63 -5.54 7.55
C ARG A 186 -21.59 -4.54 6.90
N GLN A 187 -21.63 -3.31 7.41
CA GLN A 187 -22.53 -2.27 6.90
C GLN A 187 -21.81 -1.31 5.92
N ILE A 188 -20.65 -1.70 5.36
CA ILE A 188 -19.90 -0.88 4.43
C ILE A 188 -20.71 -0.49 3.18
N GLY A 189 -21.65 -1.34 2.74
CA GLY A 189 -22.58 -1.04 1.65
C GLY A 189 -23.69 -0.04 2.00
N ASN A 190 -23.92 0.26 3.30
CA ASN A 190 -24.85 1.28 3.71
C ASN A 190 -24.15 2.64 3.72
N ARG A 191 -24.50 3.53 2.77
CA ARG A 191 -23.85 4.83 2.58
C ARG A 191 -23.95 5.75 3.81
N ASP A 192 -25.02 5.64 4.61
CA ASP A 192 -25.23 6.46 5.80
C ASP A 192 -24.44 5.92 7.04
N LYS A 193 -24.05 4.65 7.01
CA LYS A 193 -23.41 3.98 8.15
C LYS A 193 -21.91 3.76 7.97
N ARG A 194 -21.41 3.71 6.73
CA ARG A 194 -19.99 3.45 6.46
C ARG A 194 -19.05 4.58 6.91
N GLY A 195 -19.55 5.82 6.98
CA GLY A 195 -18.79 6.99 7.43
C GLY A 195 -17.50 7.20 6.61
N ASP A 196 -16.35 7.06 7.29
CA ASP A 196 -15.01 7.26 6.71
C ASP A 196 -14.43 6.00 6.06
N LEU A 197 -15.04 4.85 6.30
CA LEU A 197 -14.51 3.56 5.86
C LEU A 197 -14.53 3.41 4.33
N GLY A 198 -13.56 2.67 3.80
CA GLY A 198 -13.42 2.44 2.36
C GLY A 198 -13.22 3.73 1.57
N SER A 199 -12.39 4.64 2.07
CA SER A 199 -12.21 5.97 1.49
C SER A 199 -10.75 6.42 1.50
N ILE A 200 -10.40 7.38 0.64
CA ILE A 200 -9.13 8.10 0.70
C ILE A 200 -9.41 9.54 1.13
N PHE A 201 -8.59 10.05 2.03
CA PHE A 201 -8.70 11.41 2.57
C PHE A 201 -7.44 12.21 2.28
N LYS A 202 -7.60 13.53 2.13
CA LYS A 202 -6.54 14.51 2.34
C LYS A 202 -6.63 14.96 3.81
N VAL A 203 -5.52 14.85 4.54
CA VAL A 203 -5.44 15.17 5.97
C VAL A 203 -4.46 16.30 6.24
N SER A 204 -4.77 17.11 7.22
CA SER A 204 -3.93 18.18 7.77
C SER A 204 -4.18 18.32 9.27
N ALA A 205 -3.51 19.25 9.93
CA ALA A 205 -3.75 19.57 11.34
C ALA A 205 -5.18 20.08 11.60
N GLU A 206 -5.83 20.68 10.59
CA GLU A 206 -7.20 21.21 10.66
C GLU A 206 -8.26 20.12 10.47
N GLY A 207 -7.88 18.92 10.03
CA GLY A 207 -8.80 17.78 9.86
C GLY A 207 -8.63 17.01 8.55
N ALA A 208 -9.68 16.32 8.14
CA ALA A 208 -9.68 15.42 6.99
C ALA A 208 -10.79 15.76 6.00
N VAL A 209 -10.46 15.76 4.70
CA VAL A 209 -11.40 15.95 3.59
C VAL A 209 -11.40 14.71 2.73
N LYS A 210 -12.57 14.10 2.51
CA LYS A 210 -12.72 12.91 1.66
C LYS A 210 -12.42 13.24 0.21
N VAL A 211 -11.52 12.46 -0.40
CA VAL A 211 -11.12 12.56 -1.80
C VAL A 211 -11.89 11.57 -2.66
N SER A 212 -11.99 10.31 -2.23
CA SER A 212 -12.67 9.23 -2.94
C SER A 212 -13.26 8.22 -1.98
N GLN A 213 -14.07 7.31 -2.53
CA GLN A 213 -14.76 6.26 -1.77
C GLN A 213 -14.94 4.99 -2.61
N GLY A 214 -15.50 3.95 -2.00
CA GLY A 214 -15.73 2.68 -2.68
C GLY A 214 -14.47 1.83 -2.78
N HIS A 215 -13.53 2.02 -1.84
CA HIS A 215 -12.31 1.23 -1.68
C HIS A 215 -12.51 0.10 -0.67
N ARG A 216 -11.82 -1.03 -0.89
CA ARG A 216 -11.82 -2.15 0.03
C ARG A 216 -10.63 -2.09 0.98
N ASN A 217 -9.43 -2.19 0.47
CA ASN A 217 -8.19 -2.27 1.26
C ASN A 217 -7.00 -1.75 0.44
N ALA A 218 -6.90 -0.45 0.27
CA ALA A 218 -5.80 0.19 -0.44
C ALA A 218 -4.53 0.15 0.43
N GLN A 219 -3.58 -0.71 0.05
CA GLN A 219 -2.33 -0.98 0.77
C GLN A 219 -1.12 -0.31 0.15
N GLY A 220 -1.29 0.38 -0.97
CA GLY A 220 -0.27 1.23 -1.58
C GLY A 220 -0.88 2.52 -2.10
N ILE A 221 -0.14 3.63 -1.99
CA ILE A 221 -0.55 4.93 -2.50
C ILE A 221 0.66 5.78 -2.84
N VAL A 222 0.64 6.41 -4.02
CA VAL A 222 1.72 7.29 -4.45
C VAL A 222 1.19 8.53 -5.16
N LEU A 223 1.85 9.66 -4.95
CA LEU A 223 1.65 10.87 -5.73
C LEU A 223 2.58 10.84 -6.95
N TYR A 224 2.09 10.21 -8.04
CA TYR A 224 2.83 10.02 -9.28
C TYR A 224 3.04 11.35 -10.00
N ASP A 225 4.29 11.62 -10.43
CA ASP A 225 4.71 12.89 -11.04
C ASP A 225 4.31 14.14 -10.22
N ASN A 226 4.21 13.99 -8.89
CA ASN A 226 3.76 15.03 -7.96
C ASN A 226 2.37 15.63 -8.28
N GLN A 227 1.55 14.95 -9.09
CA GLN A 227 0.26 15.47 -9.56
C GLN A 227 -0.87 14.44 -9.50
N HIS A 228 -0.56 13.16 -9.78
CA HIS A 228 -1.57 12.14 -9.97
C HIS A 228 -1.55 11.11 -8.85
N LEU A 229 -2.63 11.04 -8.10
CA LEU A 229 -2.74 10.08 -7.03
C LEU A 229 -3.11 8.70 -7.60
N LEU A 230 -2.26 7.71 -7.32
CA LEU A 230 -2.49 6.31 -7.67
C LEU A 230 -2.57 5.48 -6.39
N ALA A 231 -3.46 4.48 -6.36
CA ALA A 231 -3.60 3.58 -5.22
C ALA A 231 -3.71 2.13 -5.69
N ALA A 232 -3.02 1.23 -5.00
CA ALA A 232 -3.11 -0.21 -5.20
C ALA A 232 -3.90 -0.86 -4.05
N GLU A 233 -4.89 -1.69 -4.38
CA GLU A 233 -5.77 -2.25 -3.37
C GLU A 233 -6.09 -3.74 -3.57
N HIS A 234 -6.37 -4.41 -2.44
CA HIS A 234 -6.82 -5.79 -2.44
C HIS A 234 -8.30 -5.90 -2.78
N GLY A 235 -8.61 -6.70 -3.78
CA GLY A 235 -9.94 -7.24 -3.98
C GLY A 235 -10.31 -8.30 -2.93
N PRO A 236 -11.46 -8.96 -3.06
CA PRO A 236 -11.76 -10.17 -2.28
C PRO A 236 -10.89 -11.34 -2.80
N ARG A 237 -11.45 -12.41 -3.32
CA ARG A 237 -10.67 -13.51 -3.92
C ARG A 237 -10.31 -13.17 -5.38
N GLY A 238 -9.14 -12.59 -5.61
CA GLY A 238 -8.73 -11.95 -6.86
C GLY A 238 -9.35 -10.55 -7.01
N GLY A 239 -9.16 -9.93 -8.18
CA GLY A 239 -9.63 -8.58 -8.45
C GLY A 239 -8.92 -7.53 -7.60
N ASP A 240 -7.64 -7.72 -7.32
CA ASP A 240 -6.78 -6.65 -6.82
C ASP A 240 -6.63 -5.59 -7.92
N GLU A 241 -6.41 -4.34 -7.56
CA GLU A 241 -6.53 -3.22 -8.50
C GLU A 241 -5.42 -2.20 -8.32
N LEU A 242 -5.05 -1.55 -9.45
CA LEU A 242 -4.36 -0.26 -9.46
C LEU A 242 -5.33 0.79 -9.95
N ASN A 243 -5.58 1.80 -9.17
CA ASN A 243 -6.56 2.84 -9.42
C ASN A 243 -5.90 4.22 -9.57
N ARG A 244 -6.35 5.02 -10.57
CA ARG A 244 -6.07 6.45 -10.63
C ARG A 244 -7.15 7.19 -9.85
N ILE A 245 -6.77 7.81 -8.74
CA ILE A 245 -7.72 8.45 -7.82
C ILE A 245 -8.16 9.81 -8.35
N ARG A 246 -9.49 10.03 -8.38
CA ARG A 246 -10.13 11.28 -8.80
C ARG A 246 -10.92 11.88 -7.65
N GLN A 247 -10.88 13.20 -7.53
CA GLN A 247 -11.69 13.91 -6.54
C GLN A 247 -13.19 13.60 -6.74
N GLY A 248 -13.86 13.17 -5.67
CA GLY A 248 -15.25 12.75 -5.68
C GLY A 248 -15.51 11.36 -6.30
N GLY A 249 -14.44 10.62 -6.67
CA GLY A 249 -14.54 9.31 -7.31
C GLY A 249 -15.17 8.24 -6.41
N ASP A 250 -15.96 7.33 -7.02
CA ASP A 250 -16.48 6.11 -6.39
C ASP A 250 -15.95 4.88 -7.16
N TYR A 251 -15.20 4.02 -6.45
CA TYR A 251 -14.48 2.85 -6.99
C TYR A 251 -15.26 1.55 -6.80
N GLY A 252 -16.48 1.62 -6.28
CA GLY A 252 -17.51 0.60 -6.39
C GLY A 252 -17.60 -0.40 -5.26
N TRP A 253 -16.58 -0.59 -4.42
CA TRP A 253 -16.70 -1.52 -3.29
C TRP A 253 -17.77 -1.07 -2.27
N PRO A 254 -18.64 -1.96 -1.76
CA PRO A 254 -18.79 -3.38 -2.06
C PRO A 254 -19.83 -3.70 -3.16
N PHE A 255 -20.26 -2.73 -3.96
CA PHE A 255 -21.31 -2.93 -4.97
C PHE A 255 -20.82 -3.69 -6.20
N VAL A 256 -19.56 -3.46 -6.59
CA VAL A 256 -18.88 -4.12 -7.71
C VAL A 256 -17.46 -4.50 -7.35
N THR A 257 -16.90 -5.50 -8.05
CA THR A 257 -15.49 -5.91 -8.00
C THR A 257 -15.19 -6.90 -9.12
N TYR A 258 -13.95 -6.96 -9.57
CA TYR A 258 -13.50 -8.06 -10.44
C TYR A 258 -13.24 -9.36 -9.70
N GLY A 259 -13.04 -9.30 -8.37
CA GLY A 259 -12.82 -10.48 -7.53
C GLY A 259 -14.07 -11.29 -7.26
N GLN A 260 -13.88 -12.49 -6.70
CA GLN A 260 -14.95 -13.39 -6.29
C GLN A 260 -15.14 -13.33 -4.77
N PRO A 261 -16.35 -13.54 -4.24
CA PRO A 261 -16.54 -13.61 -2.80
C PRO A 261 -15.75 -14.78 -2.20
N TYR A 262 -15.30 -14.61 -0.96
CA TYR A 262 -14.78 -15.74 -0.20
C TYR A 262 -15.92 -16.75 0.04
N GLY A 263 -15.54 -18.03 0.24
CA GLY A 263 -16.50 -19.11 0.46
C GLY A 263 -17.35 -18.92 1.72
N LEU A 264 -17.25 -19.83 2.67
CA LEU A 264 -17.95 -19.75 3.96
C LEU A 264 -17.23 -18.74 4.89
N GLY A 265 -17.99 -17.96 5.65
CA GLY A 265 -17.48 -16.99 6.64
C GLY A 265 -18.20 -15.65 6.60
N ASP A 266 -17.91 -14.82 7.60
CA ASP A 266 -18.53 -13.51 7.87
C ASP A 266 -17.85 -12.36 7.10
N TYR A 267 -17.54 -12.57 5.82
CA TYR A 267 -16.96 -11.52 4.98
C TYR A 267 -18.03 -10.69 4.29
N VAL A 268 -17.73 -9.42 4.07
CA VAL A 268 -18.54 -8.56 3.20
C VAL A 268 -18.58 -9.18 1.79
N ARG A 269 -19.80 -9.39 1.29
CA ARG A 269 -20.01 -9.95 -0.04
C ARG A 269 -20.30 -8.85 -1.04
N PRO A 270 -19.59 -8.81 -2.17
CA PRO A 270 -19.89 -7.85 -3.25
C PRO A 270 -21.27 -8.16 -3.84
N THR A 271 -21.96 -7.10 -4.29
CA THR A 271 -23.27 -7.24 -4.92
C THR A 271 -23.14 -7.83 -6.34
N ARG A 272 -22.14 -7.38 -7.10
CA ARG A 272 -21.82 -7.87 -8.45
C ARG A 272 -20.34 -8.14 -8.57
N THR A 273 -19.96 -9.21 -9.26
CA THR A 273 -18.59 -9.63 -9.50
C THR A 273 -18.25 -9.63 -10.99
N GLY A 274 -16.95 -9.54 -11.33
CA GLY A 274 -16.47 -9.54 -12.71
C GLY A 274 -16.78 -8.26 -13.48
N THR A 275 -17.04 -7.13 -12.78
CA THR A 275 -17.41 -5.86 -13.42
C THR A 275 -17.19 -4.69 -12.48
N HIS A 276 -16.95 -3.50 -13.05
CA HIS A 276 -17.02 -2.18 -12.40
C HIS A 276 -18.13 -1.28 -12.99
N ALA A 277 -19.06 -1.86 -13.76
CA ALA A 277 -20.11 -1.10 -14.44
C ALA A 277 -20.87 -0.13 -13.51
N GLY A 278 -20.80 1.15 -13.83
CA GLY A 278 -21.40 2.25 -13.05
C GLY A 278 -20.47 2.91 -12.04
N PHE A 279 -19.19 2.51 -12.00
CA PHE A 279 -18.15 3.04 -11.13
C PHE A 279 -16.88 3.31 -11.92
N ILE A 280 -15.84 3.85 -11.26
CA ILE A 280 -14.56 4.11 -11.91
C ILE A 280 -13.82 2.78 -12.12
N GLU A 281 -13.41 2.55 -13.37
CA GLU A 281 -12.62 1.38 -13.75
C GLU A 281 -11.18 1.51 -13.27
N PRO A 282 -10.53 0.42 -12.78
CA PRO A 282 -9.11 0.40 -12.48
C PRO A 282 -8.26 0.53 -13.74
N LEU A 283 -7.01 0.99 -13.58
CA LEU A 283 -6.00 0.98 -14.64
C LEU A 283 -5.58 -0.44 -15.03
N VAL A 284 -5.51 -1.33 -14.03
CA VAL A 284 -5.28 -2.76 -14.17
C VAL A 284 -5.89 -3.51 -13.00
N GLN A 285 -6.30 -4.74 -13.23
CA GLN A 285 -6.76 -5.68 -12.21
C GLN A 285 -5.98 -6.99 -12.27
N TRP A 286 -5.82 -7.66 -11.12
CA TRP A 286 -5.12 -8.93 -11.02
C TRP A 286 -6.03 -10.03 -10.48
N THR A 287 -6.18 -11.09 -11.28
CA THR A 287 -6.87 -12.33 -10.91
C THR A 287 -6.06 -13.49 -11.47
N PRO A 288 -5.45 -14.36 -10.65
CA PRO A 288 -5.53 -14.43 -9.18
C PRO A 288 -4.99 -13.21 -8.45
N SER A 289 -5.29 -13.12 -7.13
CA SER A 289 -4.78 -12.04 -6.28
C SER A 289 -3.26 -12.11 -6.15
N ILE A 290 -2.60 -10.96 -6.31
CA ILE A 290 -1.18 -10.75 -6.01
C ILE A 290 -0.98 -10.22 -4.58
N ALA A 291 -2.06 -9.74 -3.93
CA ALA A 291 -2.08 -9.03 -2.67
C ALA A 291 -1.10 -7.84 -2.65
N PRO A 292 -1.39 -6.77 -3.44
CA PRO A 292 -0.51 -5.61 -3.59
C PRO A 292 -0.32 -4.89 -2.26
N THR A 293 0.90 -4.40 -2.03
CA THR A 293 1.23 -3.59 -0.86
C THR A 293 1.67 -2.20 -1.29
N GLU A 294 2.75 -1.66 -0.73
CA GLU A 294 3.17 -0.31 -1.05
C GLU A 294 3.56 -0.14 -2.52
N LEU A 295 3.33 1.05 -3.01
CA LEU A 295 3.54 1.49 -4.37
C LEU A 295 4.46 2.70 -4.38
N VAL A 296 5.56 2.64 -5.12
CA VAL A 296 6.50 3.76 -5.27
C VAL A 296 6.70 4.13 -6.73
N GLN A 297 6.96 5.41 -6.98
CA GLN A 297 7.51 5.85 -8.26
C GLN A 297 9.02 5.68 -8.25
N LEU A 298 9.56 4.96 -9.22
CA LEU A 298 10.98 4.75 -9.37
C LEU A 298 11.69 6.08 -9.72
N PRO A 299 12.91 6.29 -9.24
CA PRO A 299 13.70 7.49 -9.56
C PRO A 299 13.87 7.73 -11.06
N LYS A 300 14.09 8.98 -11.39
CA LYS A 300 14.39 9.42 -12.77
C LYS A 300 15.64 8.71 -13.33
N ASP A 301 16.62 8.45 -12.47
CA ASP A 301 17.91 7.90 -12.85
C ASP A 301 18.16 6.54 -12.19
N GLY A 302 18.97 5.70 -12.83
CA GLY A 302 19.43 4.43 -12.28
C GLY A 302 18.51 3.22 -12.52
N TRP A 303 17.34 3.40 -13.15
CA TRP A 303 16.37 2.33 -13.39
C TRP A 303 16.15 2.00 -14.89
N GLY A 304 17.02 2.56 -15.78
CA GLY A 304 16.96 2.30 -17.21
C GLY A 304 15.58 2.63 -17.80
N GLN A 305 15.01 1.69 -18.55
CA GLN A 305 13.66 1.85 -19.12
C GLN A 305 12.52 1.94 -18.11
N TRP A 306 12.77 1.61 -16.82
CA TRP A 306 11.82 1.68 -15.72
C TRP A 306 11.88 2.99 -14.93
N SER A 307 12.80 3.88 -15.27
CA SER A 307 12.92 5.21 -14.65
C SER A 307 11.61 5.97 -14.74
N ASN A 308 11.20 6.63 -13.65
CA ASN A 308 9.91 7.32 -13.46
C ASN A 308 8.66 6.40 -13.52
N GLN A 309 8.81 5.09 -13.67
CA GLN A 309 7.70 4.16 -13.66
C GLN A 309 7.37 3.68 -12.24
N LEU A 310 6.46 2.73 -12.08
CA LEU A 310 6.02 2.27 -10.79
C LEU A 310 6.69 0.95 -10.39
N MET A 311 6.91 0.78 -9.10
CA MET A 311 7.21 -0.49 -8.47
C MET A 311 6.23 -0.77 -7.35
N LEU A 312 5.66 -1.97 -7.35
CA LEU A 312 4.66 -2.44 -6.40
C LEU A 312 5.18 -3.68 -5.67
N GLY A 313 5.04 -3.72 -4.35
CA GLY A 313 5.30 -4.91 -3.54
C GLY A 313 4.10 -5.84 -3.48
N THR A 314 4.32 -7.15 -3.32
CA THR A 314 3.24 -8.13 -3.19
C THR A 314 3.45 -9.07 -2.00
N LEU A 315 2.33 -9.50 -1.40
CA LEU A 315 2.33 -10.49 -0.32
C LEU A 315 2.12 -11.91 -0.85
N ALA A 316 1.15 -12.10 -1.76
CA ALA A 316 0.77 -13.44 -2.23
C ALA A 316 1.78 -14.00 -3.23
N GLU A 317 2.31 -13.15 -4.10
CA GLU A 317 3.25 -13.53 -5.13
C GLU A 317 4.72 -13.42 -4.69
N GLU A 318 4.99 -12.91 -3.48
CA GLU A 318 6.35 -12.76 -2.92
C GLU A 318 7.32 -12.11 -3.91
N SER A 319 6.85 -11.04 -4.55
CA SER A 319 7.50 -10.42 -5.70
C SER A 319 7.44 -8.90 -5.67
N LEU A 320 8.27 -8.28 -6.51
CA LEU A 320 8.17 -6.89 -6.94
C LEU A 320 7.55 -6.88 -8.34
N VAL A 321 6.58 -6.00 -8.57
CA VAL A 321 5.94 -5.80 -9.88
C VAL A 321 6.29 -4.41 -10.37
N LEU A 322 6.96 -4.34 -11.53
CA LEU A 322 7.23 -3.09 -12.22
C LEU A 322 6.11 -2.83 -13.23
N ILE A 323 5.63 -1.60 -13.29
CA ILE A 323 4.47 -1.22 -14.10
C ILE A 323 4.80 0.04 -14.88
N LYS A 324 4.71 -0.03 -16.22
CA LYS A 324 4.82 1.14 -17.09
C LYS A 324 3.47 1.71 -17.43
N LEU A 325 3.37 3.02 -17.29
CA LEU A 325 2.23 3.81 -17.71
C LEU A 325 2.60 4.69 -18.89
N ASP A 326 1.70 4.82 -19.85
CA ASP A 326 1.79 5.85 -20.86
C ASP A 326 1.23 7.19 -20.37
N ARG A 327 1.27 8.23 -21.21
CA ARG A 327 0.73 9.56 -20.88
C ARG A 327 -0.78 9.58 -20.63
N SER A 328 -1.52 8.59 -21.10
CA SER A 328 -2.96 8.42 -20.85
C SER A 328 -3.26 7.63 -19.58
N PHE A 329 -2.23 7.12 -18.90
CA PHE A 329 -2.28 6.18 -17.78
C PHE A 329 -2.69 4.76 -18.17
N ALA A 330 -2.64 4.40 -19.45
CA ALA A 330 -2.77 3.01 -19.83
C ALA A 330 -1.51 2.24 -19.40
N VAL A 331 -1.71 1.05 -18.82
CA VAL A 331 -0.63 0.13 -18.48
C VAL A 331 -0.11 -0.49 -19.77
N THR A 332 1.12 -0.19 -20.14
CA THR A 332 1.74 -0.66 -21.40
C THR A 332 2.63 -1.89 -21.20
N GLU A 333 3.16 -2.08 -20.00
CA GLU A 333 4.03 -3.20 -19.66
C GLU A 333 3.95 -3.50 -18.17
N GLN A 334 4.02 -4.78 -17.82
CA GLN A 334 4.15 -5.24 -16.44
C GLN A 334 5.20 -6.34 -16.38
N GLU A 335 6.15 -6.23 -15.46
CA GLU A 335 7.16 -7.26 -15.22
C GLU A 335 7.18 -7.64 -13.74
N LYS A 336 7.18 -8.95 -13.48
CA LYS A 336 7.21 -9.51 -12.14
C LYS A 336 8.57 -10.14 -11.85
N VAL A 337 9.21 -9.69 -10.76
CA VAL A 337 10.47 -10.26 -10.28
C VAL A 337 10.22 -10.93 -8.92
N GLY A 338 10.32 -12.26 -8.88
CA GLY A 338 10.20 -13.04 -7.64
C GLY A 338 11.36 -12.75 -6.69
N VAL A 339 11.05 -12.46 -5.43
CA VAL A 339 12.04 -12.20 -4.39
C VAL A 339 11.99 -13.23 -3.24
N GLY A 340 10.97 -14.10 -3.25
CA GLY A 340 10.76 -15.15 -2.23
C GLY A 340 10.46 -14.60 -0.84
N GLU A 341 9.91 -13.39 -0.76
CA GLU A 341 9.58 -12.69 0.48
C GLU A 341 8.26 -11.94 0.32
N ARG A 342 7.43 -11.99 1.34
CA ARG A 342 6.21 -11.19 1.42
C ARG A 342 6.58 -9.74 1.67
N ILE A 343 6.52 -8.91 0.64
CA ILE A 343 6.87 -7.49 0.72
C ILE A 343 5.78 -6.76 1.50
N ARG A 344 6.17 -6.03 2.55
CA ARG A 344 5.22 -5.28 3.38
C ARG A 344 5.16 -3.81 3.00
N ASP A 345 6.32 -3.22 2.76
CA ASP A 345 6.47 -1.79 2.52
C ASP A 345 7.64 -1.50 1.60
N LEU A 346 7.60 -0.39 0.87
CA LEU A 346 8.62 0.06 -0.08
C LEU A 346 8.89 1.54 0.10
N GLU A 347 10.17 1.94 -0.03
CA GLU A 347 10.57 3.33 -0.06
C GLU A 347 11.76 3.57 -0.98
N VAL A 348 11.93 4.79 -1.42
CA VAL A 348 13.06 5.24 -2.25
C VAL A 348 14.13 5.85 -1.35
N LEU A 349 15.33 5.30 -1.36
CA LEU A 349 16.49 5.88 -0.67
C LEU A 349 17.03 7.11 -1.42
N PRO A 350 17.72 8.03 -0.73
CA PRO A 350 18.39 9.16 -1.37
C PRO A 350 19.41 8.76 -2.46
N SER A 351 19.92 7.53 -2.39
CA SER A 351 20.79 6.94 -3.42
C SER A 351 20.07 6.57 -4.71
N GLY A 352 18.72 6.56 -4.72
CA GLY A 352 17.91 6.05 -5.82
C GLY A 352 17.65 4.53 -5.76
N GLN A 353 18.21 3.83 -4.77
CA GLN A 353 17.93 2.43 -4.50
C GLN A 353 16.55 2.30 -3.83
N ILE A 354 15.84 1.21 -4.09
CA ILE A 354 14.60 0.89 -3.37
C ILE A 354 14.96 0.06 -2.12
N VAL A 355 14.32 0.40 -1.01
CA VAL A 355 14.36 -0.42 0.20
C VAL A 355 12.96 -0.97 0.49
N ALA A 356 12.90 -2.25 0.84
CA ALA A 356 11.66 -2.94 1.17
C ALA A 356 11.73 -3.58 2.55
N THR A 357 10.61 -3.61 3.27
CA THR A 357 10.45 -4.44 4.46
C THR A 357 9.65 -5.70 4.13
N THR A 358 9.94 -6.79 4.85
CA THR A 358 9.27 -8.08 4.64
C THR A 358 8.61 -8.60 5.91
N ASP A 359 7.61 -9.46 5.77
CA ASP A 359 6.94 -10.10 6.91
C ASP A 359 7.90 -11.04 7.69
N SER A 360 8.94 -11.57 7.04
CA SER A 360 9.98 -12.39 7.70
C SER A 360 10.96 -11.58 8.56
N GLY A 361 10.90 -10.23 8.49
CA GLY A 361 11.79 -9.33 9.23
C GLY A 361 13.12 -9.09 8.54
N LYS A 362 13.12 -8.99 7.23
CA LYS A 362 14.25 -8.53 6.43
C LYS A 362 14.00 -7.13 5.88
N LEU A 363 15.07 -6.38 5.69
CA LEU A 363 15.17 -5.29 4.74
C LEU A 363 15.75 -5.88 3.44
N LEU A 364 15.16 -5.53 2.32
CA LEU A 364 15.74 -5.79 1.00
C LEU A 364 16.17 -4.47 0.40
N PHE A 365 17.38 -4.39 -0.11
CA PHE A 365 17.90 -3.24 -0.86
C PHE A 365 17.98 -3.65 -2.32
N VAL A 366 17.23 -2.95 -3.17
CA VAL A 366 16.99 -3.33 -4.56
C VAL A 366 17.49 -2.25 -5.50
N SER A 367 18.28 -2.63 -6.49
CA SER A 367 18.73 -1.77 -7.59
C SER A 367 18.71 -2.54 -8.90
N LEU A 368 18.73 -1.83 -10.02
CA LEU A 368 18.95 -2.47 -11.31
C LEU A 368 20.42 -2.89 -11.41
N ARG A 369 20.67 -4.13 -11.84
CA ARG A 369 22.05 -4.59 -12.10
C ARG A 369 22.64 -3.79 -13.27
N LYS A 370 23.86 -3.31 -13.10
CA LYS A 370 24.61 -2.53 -14.12
C LYS A 370 25.23 -3.42 -15.16
#